data_7368f24967d549578174d678bb862e2d
#
_entry.id   7368f24967d549578174d678bb862e2d
#
_cell.length_a   1.000
_cell.length_b   1.000
_cell.length_c   1.000
_cell.angle_alpha   90.00
_cell.angle_beta   90.00
_cell.angle_gamma   90.00
#
_symmetry.space_group_name_H-M   'P 1'
#
loop_
_entity.id
_entity.type
_entity.pdbx_description
1 polymer ?
#
loop_
_entity_poly.entity_id
_entity_poly.type
_entity_poly.pdbx_seq_one_letter_code
_entity_poly.pdbx_strand_id
1 'polypeptide(L)'
;MEATAEAAPCVDTLGNGVITPVHNGQAGSPHVRVNWKVEGTNISITYGRPFLKGRIVGDTVEPLEDSVWRLGADEATTFSTSGDLMVGTTHVPAGTYTLWTLTSDATTRLIINAETGQWGTAYDQFRDVGRTTMTVGILATPANQLTLSIENSELRFEWGAMVASVPIMVH
;
A
#
# COMPACT_ATOMS: atom_id res chain seq x y z
N MET A 1 -10.48 -1.22 34.71
CA MET A 1 -10.27 -1.10 34.20
C MET A 1 -10.04 -1.22 33.68
N GLU A 2 -10.13 -1.09 33.28
CA GLU A 2 -9.82 -1.18 32.50
C GLU A 2 -9.58 -1.35 31.75
N ALA A 3 -9.52 -1.56 31.93
CA ALA A 3 -9.29 -1.77 31.07
C ALA A 3 -9.42 -1.70 30.35
N THR A 4 -9.64 -1.60 30.27
CA THR A 4 -9.95 -1.54 29.62
C THR A 4 -9.95 -1.26 28.86
N ALA A 5 -10.12 -0.87 28.94
CA ALA A 5 -10.34 -0.57 28.22
C ALA A 5 -9.72 -0.69 27.50
N GLU A 6 -9.23 -0.67 27.84
CA GLU A 6 -8.65 -1.03 27.16
C GLU A 6 -8.79 -1.80 26.17
N ALA A 7 -9.32 -2.36 26.09
CA ALA A 7 -9.52 -3.31 25.04
C ALA A 7 -9.78 -2.67 23.73
N ALA A 8 -10.23 -1.51 23.79
CA ALA A 8 -10.40 -0.72 22.60
C ALA A 8 -9.17 -0.69 21.70
N PRO A 9 -7.94 -0.80 22.23
CA PRO A 9 -6.77 -0.77 21.37
C PRO A 9 -6.65 -1.91 20.38
N CYS A 10 -7.51 -2.91 20.43
CA CYS A 10 -7.45 -3.98 19.45
C CYS A 10 -7.83 -3.53 18.04
N VAL A 11 -8.48 -2.38 17.92
CA VAL A 11 -8.88 -1.82 16.64
C VAL A 11 -8.15 -0.51 16.42
N ASP A 12 -7.41 -0.43 15.33
CA ASP A 12 -6.68 0.75 14.96
C ASP A 12 -7.17 1.22 13.59
N THR A 13 -6.85 2.44 13.21
CA THR A 13 -7.35 2.99 11.94
C THR A 13 -6.24 3.68 11.16
N LEU A 14 -6.40 3.65 9.84
CA LEU A 14 -5.59 4.43 8.90
C LEU A 14 -6.55 5.08 7.91
N GLY A 15 -6.66 6.40 7.95
CA GLY A 15 -7.53 7.13 7.03
C GLY A 15 -8.94 6.57 6.99
N ASN A 16 -9.63 6.43 8.09
CA ASN A 16 -10.95 5.82 8.21
C ASN A 16 -10.97 4.32 7.90
N GLY A 17 -9.83 3.71 7.62
CA GLY A 17 -9.72 2.27 7.42
C GLY A 17 -9.55 1.55 8.75
N VAL A 18 -10.05 0.33 8.83
CA VAL A 18 -9.95 -0.51 10.02
C VAL A 18 -8.78 -1.48 9.83
N ILE A 19 -7.84 -1.45 10.76
CA ILE A 19 -6.64 -2.30 10.71
C ILE A 19 -6.90 -3.60 11.46
N THR A 20 -6.58 -4.72 10.80
CA THR A 20 -6.61 -6.05 11.42
C THR A 20 -5.21 -6.65 11.33
N PRO A 21 -4.60 -7.04 12.45
CA PRO A 21 -3.29 -7.71 12.41
C PRO A 21 -3.38 -9.05 11.69
N VAL A 22 -2.33 -9.39 10.91
CA VAL A 22 -2.24 -10.66 10.20
C VAL A 22 -1.12 -11.51 10.79
N HIS A 23 0.14 -11.04 10.74
CA HIS A 23 1.27 -11.70 11.39
C HIS A 23 2.41 -10.70 11.59
N ASN A 24 3.45 -11.11 12.34
CA ASN A 24 4.53 -10.19 12.70
C ASN A 24 5.65 -10.08 11.68
N GLY A 25 5.61 -10.89 10.62
CA GLY A 25 6.66 -10.89 9.60
C GLY A 25 7.94 -11.58 10.05
N GLN A 26 8.81 -11.91 9.09
CA GLN A 26 10.04 -12.64 9.37
C GLN A 26 11.14 -11.72 9.91
N ALA A 27 11.16 -10.47 9.48
CA ALA A 27 12.19 -9.51 9.86
C ALA A 27 11.65 -8.40 10.75
N GLY A 28 10.54 -8.65 11.44
CA GLY A 28 9.94 -7.68 12.34
C GLY A 28 9.10 -6.62 11.66
N SER A 29 8.62 -6.89 10.44
CA SER A 29 7.68 -6.01 9.76
C SER A 29 6.26 -6.51 9.98
N PRO A 30 5.46 -5.81 10.80
CA PRO A 30 4.09 -6.26 11.05
C PRO A 30 3.29 -6.31 9.76
N HIS A 31 2.50 -7.35 9.59
CA HIS A 31 1.61 -7.51 8.45
C HIS A 31 0.19 -7.24 8.90
N VAL A 32 -0.49 -6.38 8.19
CA VAL A 32 -1.86 -5.96 8.54
C VAL A 32 -2.73 -5.99 7.30
N ARG A 33 -4.03 -6.13 7.53
CA ARG A 33 -5.06 -5.87 6.53
C ARG A 33 -5.80 -4.62 6.96
N VAL A 34 -5.93 -3.67 6.05
CA VAL A 34 -6.70 -2.46 6.30
C VAL A 34 -7.90 -2.48 5.36
N ASN A 35 -9.09 -2.21 5.92
CA ASN A 35 -10.34 -2.22 5.18
C ASN A 35 -10.93 -0.82 5.17
N TRP A 36 -11.31 -0.35 3.97
CA TRP A 36 -12.00 0.93 3.80
C TRP A 36 -13.32 0.70 3.09
N LYS A 37 -14.27 1.59 3.35
CA LYS A 37 -15.50 1.63 2.58
C LYS A 37 -15.55 2.96 1.84
N VAL A 38 -15.56 2.90 0.52
CA VAL A 38 -15.52 4.07 -0.35
C VAL A 38 -16.76 4.03 -1.24
N GLU A 39 -17.70 4.95 -1.00
CA GLU A 39 -18.94 5.03 -1.76
C GLU A 39 -19.64 3.67 -1.91
N GLY A 40 -19.73 2.94 -0.80
CA GLY A 40 -20.36 1.63 -0.76
C GLY A 40 -19.51 0.46 -1.23
N THR A 41 -18.33 0.72 -1.75
CA THR A 41 -17.39 -0.30 -2.20
C THR A 41 -16.41 -0.63 -1.09
N ASN A 42 -16.21 -1.92 -0.83
CA ASN A 42 -15.24 -2.36 0.16
C ASN A 42 -13.89 -2.56 -0.51
N ILE A 43 -12.87 -1.91 0.02
CA ILE A 43 -11.49 -2.02 -0.47
C ILE A 43 -10.62 -2.46 0.68
N SER A 44 -9.73 -3.43 0.46
CA SER A 44 -8.78 -3.85 1.47
C SER A 44 -7.38 -3.94 0.90
N ILE A 45 -6.40 -3.62 1.73
CA ILE A 45 -4.98 -3.78 1.40
C ILE A 45 -4.34 -4.57 2.52
N THR A 46 -3.66 -5.66 2.16
CA THR A 46 -2.90 -6.48 3.09
C THR A 46 -1.42 -6.31 2.76
N TYR A 47 -0.64 -5.84 3.71
CA TYR A 47 0.77 -5.54 3.43
C TYR A 47 1.63 -5.64 4.69
N GLY A 48 2.93 -5.86 4.46
CA GLY A 48 3.91 -5.78 5.52
C GLY A 48 4.34 -4.34 5.70
N ARG A 49 4.45 -3.88 6.94
CA ARG A 49 4.76 -2.50 7.28
C ARG A 49 6.17 -2.39 7.88
N PRO A 50 7.20 -2.29 7.04
CA PRO A 50 8.56 -2.16 7.56
C PRO A 50 8.78 -0.81 8.24
N PHE A 51 9.73 -0.79 9.19
CA PHE A 51 10.23 0.43 9.79
C PHE A 51 11.51 0.87 9.06
N LEU A 52 11.77 2.16 9.04
CA LEU A 52 12.96 2.71 8.36
C LEU A 52 14.25 2.20 8.98
N LYS A 53 14.34 2.15 10.29
CA LYS A 53 15.55 1.71 11.00
C LYS A 53 16.80 2.46 10.54
N GLY A 54 16.67 3.78 10.40
CA GLY A 54 17.78 4.63 9.99
C GLY A 54 18.12 4.61 8.51
N ARG A 55 17.36 3.88 7.69
CA ARG A 55 17.58 3.81 6.25
C ARG A 55 16.99 5.02 5.55
N ILE A 56 17.46 5.29 4.34
CA ILE A 56 17.04 6.44 3.55
C ILE A 56 16.29 5.93 2.32
N VAL A 57 15.04 6.38 2.17
CA VAL A 57 14.18 6.01 1.05
C VAL A 57 14.78 6.54 -0.26
N GLY A 58 14.91 5.65 -1.25
CA GLY A 58 15.49 5.99 -2.54
C GLY A 58 17.01 5.86 -2.57
N ASP A 59 17.64 5.49 -1.45
CA ASP A 59 19.09 5.33 -1.35
C ASP A 59 19.43 3.96 -0.76
N THR A 60 19.14 3.75 0.54
CA THR A 60 19.45 2.47 1.20
C THR A 60 18.24 1.56 1.33
N VAL A 61 17.06 2.03 0.95
CA VAL A 61 15.83 1.22 0.95
C VAL A 61 14.95 1.65 -0.22
N GLU A 62 14.11 0.71 -0.68
CA GLU A 62 13.16 0.95 -1.77
C GLU A 62 12.25 2.15 -1.49
N PRO A 63 11.71 2.81 -2.53
CA PRO A 63 11.86 2.49 -3.95
C PRO A 63 13.17 3.00 -4.52
N LEU A 64 13.90 2.11 -5.17
CA LEU A 64 15.16 2.45 -5.83
C LEU A 64 14.92 2.69 -7.31
N GLU A 65 15.83 3.45 -7.94
CA GLU A 65 15.71 3.79 -9.36
C GLU A 65 15.70 2.53 -10.23
N ASP A 66 14.76 2.48 -11.17
CA ASP A 66 14.59 1.38 -12.12
C ASP A 66 14.35 0.01 -11.49
N SER A 67 13.85 0.00 -10.25
CA SER A 67 13.60 -1.23 -9.52
C SER A 67 12.12 -1.35 -9.15
N VAL A 68 11.53 -2.51 -9.42
CA VAL A 68 10.16 -2.78 -9.02
C VAL A 68 10.13 -3.12 -7.53
N TRP A 69 9.25 -2.44 -6.79
CA TRP A 69 9.12 -2.61 -5.35
C TRP A 69 7.72 -3.15 -5.02
N ARG A 70 7.67 -4.13 -4.14
CA ARG A 70 6.43 -4.80 -3.71
C ARG A 70 5.52 -3.93 -2.84
N LEU A 71 5.87 -2.66 -2.63
CA LEU A 71 5.11 -1.70 -1.83
C LEU A 71 4.82 -2.25 -0.43
N GLY A 72 5.80 -2.92 0.16
CA GLY A 72 5.64 -3.56 1.46
C GLY A 72 6.85 -4.38 1.82
N ALA A 73 6.64 -5.34 2.71
CA ALA A 73 7.68 -6.26 3.15
C ALA A 73 7.17 -7.70 3.05
N ASP A 74 8.09 -8.63 2.81
CA ASP A 74 7.85 -10.07 2.70
C ASP A 74 6.94 -10.41 1.52
N GLU A 75 5.68 -10.78 1.76
CA GLU A 75 4.74 -11.10 0.68
C GLU A 75 4.40 -9.84 -0.12
N ALA A 76 3.97 -10.05 -1.36
CA ALA A 76 3.50 -8.95 -2.20
C ALA A 76 2.26 -8.33 -1.58
N THR A 77 2.17 -7.01 -1.65
CA THR A 77 1.03 -6.26 -1.12
C THR A 77 -0.22 -6.62 -1.90
N THR A 78 -1.26 -7.05 -1.22
CA THR A 78 -2.51 -7.51 -1.82
C THR A 78 -3.58 -6.44 -1.73
N PHE A 79 -4.28 -6.22 -2.84
CA PHE A 79 -5.33 -5.20 -2.97
C PHE A 79 -6.61 -5.87 -3.46
N SER A 80 -7.70 -5.72 -2.70
CA SER A 80 -8.99 -6.30 -3.07
C SER A 80 -10.06 -5.23 -3.11
N THR A 81 -10.95 -5.33 -4.08
CA THR A 81 -12.09 -4.40 -4.20
C THR A 81 -13.36 -5.18 -4.56
N SER A 82 -14.46 -4.81 -3.90
CA SER A 82 -15.75 -5.44 -4.15
C SER A 82 -16.48 -4.86 -5.36
N GLY A 83 -16.03 -3.73 -5.87
CA GLY A 83 -16.62 -3.09 -7.04
C GLY A 83 -15.54 -2.57 -7.98
N ASP A 84 -15.95 -2.21 -9.18
CA ASP A 84 -15.03 -1.68 -10.19
C ASP A 84 -14.53 -0.31 -9.80
N LEU A 85 -13.24 -0.06 -10.08
CA LEU A 85 -12.59 1.21 -9.73
C LEU A 85 -11.85 1.77 -10.93
N MET A 86 -11.66 3.09 -10.92
CA MET A 86 -10.57 3.73 -11.66
C MET A 86 -9.50 4.10 -10.65
N VAL A 87 -8.31 3.56 -10.82
CA VAL A 87 -7.14 3.89 -10.01
C VAL A 87 -6.23 4.71 -10.92
N GLY A 88 -6.21 6.03 -10.72
CA GLY A 88 -5.56 6.91 -11.67
C GLY A 88 -6.17 6.74 -13.06
N THR A 89 -5.37 6.29 -14.02
CA THR A 89 -5.80 6.06 -15.40
C THR A 89 -6.08 4.58 -15.69
N THR A 90 -6.03 3.72 -14.68
CA THR A 90 -6.20 2.27 -14.86
C THR A 90 -7.57 1.83 -14.36
N HIS A 91 -8.32 1.15 -15.23
CA HIS A 91 -9.58 0.50 -14.82
C HIS A 91 -9.26 -0.81 -14.11
N VAL A 92 -9.79 -0.97 -12.90
CA VAL A 92 -9.56 -2.14 -12.05
C VAL A 92 -10.90 -2.78 -11.73
N PRO A 93 -11.26 -3.87 -12.38
CA PRO A 93 -12.51 -4.58 -12.07
C PRO A 93 -12.52 -5.13 -10.65
N ALA A 94 -13.71 -5.37 -10.11
CA ALA A 94 -13.83 -6.05 -8.82
C ALA A 94 -12.99 -7.32 -8.82
N GLY A 95 -12.22 -7.53 -7.75
CA GLY A 95 -11.33 -8.68 -7.66
C GLY A 95 -10.18 -8.43 -6.72
N THR A 96 -9.17 -9.31 -6.80
CA THR A 96 -7.98 -9.26 -5.94
C THR A 96 -6.73 -9.19 -6.80
N TYR A 97 -5.81 -8.32 -6.40
CA TYR A 97 -4.61 -7.97 -7.16
C TYR A 97 -3.43 -7.79 -6.21
N THR A 98 -2.24 -7.64 -6.77
CA THR A 98 -1.08 -7.17 -6.01
C THR A 98 -0.65 -5.80 -6.51
N LEU A 99 -0.04 -5.02 -5.62
CA LEU A 99 0.42 -3.68 -5.92
C LEU A 99 1.94 -3.63 -5.87
N TRP A 100 2.50 -2.94 -6.86
CA TRP A 100 3.93 -2.74 -6.98
C TRP A 100 4.18 -1.30 -7.39
N THR A 101 5.38 -0.82 -7.20
CA THR A 101 5.78 0.48 -7.73
C THR A 101 7.04 0.36 -8.56
N LEU A 102 7.18 1.26 -9.50
CA LEU A 102 8.40 1.41 -10.29
C LEU A 102 8.72 2.89 -10.37
N THR A 103 9.91 3.26 -9.91
CA THR A 103 10.39 4.63 -9.98
C THR A 103 11.50 4.69 -11.02
N SER A 104 11.33 5.56 -12.01
CA SER A 104 12.30 5.72 -13.10
C SER A 104 12.22 7.15 -13.60
N ASP A 105 13.38 7.80 -13.79
CA ASP A 105 13.48 9.17 -14.28
C ASP A 105 12.60 10.13 -13.48
N ALA A 106 12.67 10.03 -12.14
CA ALA A 106 11.93 10.87 -11.20
C ALA A 106 10.41 10.68 -11.28
N THR A 107 9.93 9.65 -11.97
CA THR A 107 8.51 9.32 -12.06
C THR A 107 8.23 8.02 -11.32
N THR A 108 7.25 8.03 -10.43
CA THR A 108 6.81 6.82 -9.72
C THR A 108 5.48 6.38 -10.28
N ARG A 109 5.41 5.11 -10.67
CA ARG A 109 4.18 4.50 -11.18
C ARG A 109 3.71 3.41 -10.24
N LEU A 110 2.41 3.37 -10.01
CA LEU A 110 1.77 2.26 -9.31
C LEU A 110 1.42 1.20 -10.34
N ILE A 111 1.79 -0.03 -10.06
CA ILE A 111 1.51 -1.18 -10.92
C ILE A 111 0.45 -2.04 -10.25
N ILE A 112 -0.65 -2.31 -10.96
CA ILE A 112 -1.67 -3.24 -10.49
C ILE A 112 -1.48 -4.54 -11.27
N ASN A 113 -1.27 -5.63 -10.56
CA ASN A 113 -0.92 -6.92 -11.15
C ASN A 113 -1.96 -7.98 -10.77
N ALA A 114 -2.32 -8.82 -11.72
CA ALA A 114 -3.38 -9.82 -11.54
C ALA A 114 -2.91 -11.06 -10.78
N GLU A 115 -1.61 -11.26 -10.61
CA GLU A 115 -1.10 -12.40 -9.86
C GLU A 115 -1.19 -12.12 -8.36
N THR A 116 -1.60 -13.13 -7.59
CA THR A 116 -1.77 -13.00 -6.14
C THR A 116 -1.14 -14.19 -5.42
N GLY A 117 -0.82 -13.99 -4.13
CA GLY A 117 -0.29 -15.06 -3.29
C GLY A 117 1.21 -15.28 -3.42
N GLN A 118 1.90 -14.51 -4.25
CA GLN A 118 3.33 -14.69 -4.47
C GLN A 118 4.15 -13.93 -3.40
N TRP A 119 5.39 -14.35 -3.27
CA TRP A 119 6.37 -13.63 -2.46
C TRP A 119 6.73 -12.31 -3.13
N GLY A 120 7.18 -11.34 -2.36
CA GLY A 120 7.43 -9.98 -2.84
C GLY A 120 8.58 -9.82 -3.82
N THR A 121 9.28 -10.89 -4.18
CA THR A 121 10.32 -10.87 -5.21
C THR A 121 9.87 -11.57 -6.49
N ALA A 122 8.66 -12.09 -6.52
CA ALA A 122 8.15 -12.89 -7.64
C ALA A 122 7.19 -12.05 -8.53
N TYR A 123 7.69 -10.93 -9.05
CA TYR A 123 6.90 -10.05 -9.89
C TYR A 123 6.90 -10.56 -11.35
N ASP A 124 5.71 -10.67 -11.93
CA ASP A 124 5.53 -11.06 -13.33
C ASP A 124 4.84 -9.93 -14.10
N GLN A 125 5.62 -9.21 -14.89
CA GLN A 125 5.15 -8.08 -15.68
C GLN A 125 4.04 -8.45 -16.66
N PHE A 126 4.00 -9.69 -17.13
CA PHE A 126 2.98 -10.13 -18.08
C PHE A 126 1.60 -10.24 -17.44
N ARG A 127 1.52 -10.16 -16.12
CA ARG A 127 0.26 -10.18 -15.38
C ARG A 127 -0.20 -8.78 -14.98
N ASP A 128 0.45 -7.72 -15.45
CA ASP A 128 0.02 -6.35 -15.17
C ASP A 128 -1.36 -6.08 -15.76
N VAL A 129 -2.24 -5.54 -14.92
CA VAL A 129 -3.54 -5.00 -15.34
C VAL A 129 -3.33 -3.62 -15.93
N GLY A 130 -2.46 -2.83 -15.30
CA GLY A 130 -2.10 -1.52 -15.78
C GLY A 130 -1.12 -0.84 -14.85
N ARG A 131 -0.63 0.29 -15.30
CA ARG A 131 0.30 1.15 -14.56
C ARG A 131 -0.23 2.57 -14.59
N THR A 132 -0.11 3.27 -13.48
CA THR A 132 -0.60 4.65 -13.40
C THR A 132 0.42 5.50 -12.66
N THR A 133 0.61 6.73 -13.15
CA THR A 133 1.58 7.66 -12.55
C THR A 133 1.03 8.18 -11.24
N MET A 134 1.89 8.19 -10.20
CA MET A 134 1.56 8.75 -8.90
C MET A 134 2.09 10.17 -8.78
N THR A 135 1.41 10.98 -7.99
CA THR A 135 1.90 12.30 -7.60
C THR A 135 2.80 12.11 -6.38
N VAL A 136 4.04 12.57 -6.48
CA VAL A 136 5.04 12.39 -5.43
C VAL A 136 5.33 13.72 -4.76
N GLY A 137 5.40 13.71 -3.42
CA GLY A 137 5.73 14.87 -2.63
C GLY A 137 6.67 14.52 -1.50
N ILE A 138 6.95 15.52 -0.67
CA ILE A 138 7.87 15.37 0.46
C ILE A 138 7.07 15.69 1.74
N LEU A 139 7.15 14.78 2.71
CA LEU A 139 6.49 14.96 4.01
C LEU A 139 7.31 15.92 4.88
N ALA A 140 6.62 16.84 5.57
CA ALA A 140 7.25 17.70 6.56
C ALA A 140 7.79 16.90 7.74
N THR A 141 7.04 15.85 8.14
CA THR A 141 7.48 14.94 9.20
C THR A 141 7.58 13.55 8.57
N PRO A 142 8.80 12.98 8.48
CA PRO A 142 8.98 11.68 7.86
C PRO A 142 8.21 10.56 8.55
N ALA A 143 7.71 9.62 7.76
CA ALA A 143 7.03 8.43 8.26
C ALA A 143 8.05 7.35 8.56
N ASN A 144 8.17 6.96 9.83
CA ASN A 144 9.13 5.94 10.24
C ASN A 144 8.69 4.51 9.88
N GLN A 145 7.43 4.34 9.55
CA GLN A 145 6.86 3.06 9.16
C GLN A 145 6.04 3.24 7.90
N LEU A 146 6.17 2.29 6.96
CA LEU A 146 5.39 2.35 5.72
C LEU A 146 3.90 2.36 6.03
N THR A 147 3.19 3.34 5.50
CA THR A 147 1.76 3.53 5.73
C THR A 147 1.03 3.71 4.41
N LEU A 148 0.15 2.77 4.10
CA LEU A 148 -0.78 2.89 2.99
C LEU A 148 -2.14 3.29 3.53
N SER A 149 -2.82 4.21 2.84
CA SER A 149 -4.14 4.66 3.27
C SER A 149 -4.98 5.08 2.08
N ILE A 150 -6.29 5.08 2.28
CA ILE A 150 -7.24 5.62 1.31
C ILE A 150 -8.03 6.71 2.03
N GLU A 151 -7.83 7.96 1.61
CA GLU A 151 -8.51 9.13 2.16
C GLU A 151 -8.78 10.12 1.05
N ASN A 152 -9.91 10.83 1.15
CA ASN A 152 -10.26 11.90 0.20
C ASN A 152 -10.17 11.43 -1.25
N SER A 153 -10.63 10.22 -1.52
CA SER A 153 -10.62 9.59 -2.85
C SER A 153 -9.23 9.43 -3.43
N GLU A 154 -8.23 9.24 -2.57
CA GLU A 154 -6.86 8.96 -2.98
C GLU A 154 -6.31 7.73 -2.28
N LEU A 155 -5.63 6.88 -3.03
CA LEU A 155 -4.75 5.86 -2.49
C LEU A 155 -3.38 6.51 -2.32
N ARG A 156 -2.80 6.34 -1.14
CA ARG A 156 -1.61 7.08 -0.76
C ARG A 156 -0.67 6.20 0.05
N PHE A 157 0.64 6.34 -0.17
CA PHE A 157 1.59 5.75 0.76
C PHE A 157 2.56 6.79 1.26
N GLU A 158 2.98 6.61 2.50
CA GLU A 158 4.00 7.43 3.16
C GLU A 158 5.12 6.51 3.60
N TRP A 159 6.35 6.87 3.22
CA TRP A 159 7.52 6.07 3.52
C TRP A 159 8.73 6.99 3.63
N GLY A 160 9.28 7.14 4.85
CA GLY A 160 10.30 8.15 5.09
C GLY A 160 9.76 9.53 4.78
N ALA A 161 10.53 10.34 4.07
CA ALA A 161 10.09 11.67 3.66
C ALA A 161 9.19 11.63 2.41
N MET A 162 9.03 10.48 1.78
CA MET A 162 8.28 10.36 0.54
C MET A 162 6.79 10.16 0.80
N VAL A 163 5.97 10.88 0.07
CA VAL A 163 4.54 10.62 -0.02
C VAL A 163 4.18 10.51 -1.49
N ALA A 164 3.40 9.49 -1.84
CA ALA A 164 2.92 9.29 -3.20
C ALA A 164 1.43 8.98 -3.17
N SER A 165 0.69 9.51 -4.13
CA SER A 165 -0.76 9.34 -4.16
C SER A 165 -1.28 9.21 -5.59
N VAL A 166 -2.45 8.57 -5.70
CA VAL A 166 -3.16 8.41 -6.96
C VAL A 166 -4.65 8.45 -6.68
N PRO A 167 -5.46 9.11 -7.53
CA PRO A 167 -6.91 9.16 -7.31
C PRO A 167 -7.54 7.78 -7.43
N ILE A 168 -8.56 7.51 -6.61
CA ILE A 168 -9.40 6.33 -6.73
C ILE A 168 -10.83 6.81 -6.91
N MET A 169 -11.52 6.29 -7.92
CA MET A 169 -12.92 6.56 -8.16
C MET A 169 -13.68 5.25 -8.28
N VAL A 170 -14.84 5.18 -7.63
CA VAL A 170 -15.73 4.04 -7.73
C VAL A 170 -16.55 4.21 -9.03
N HIS A 171 -16.65 3.13 -9.78
CA HIS A 171 -17.41 3.11 -11.02
C HIS A 171 -18.87 2.83 -10.79
#